data_747ad7d1bb21ceb270587e62c031c484
#
_entry.id   747ad7d1bb21ceb270587e62c031c484
#
_cell.length_a   1.000
_cell.length_b   1.000
_cell.length_c   1.000
_cell.angle_alpha   90.00
_cell.angle_beta   90.00
_cell.angle_gamma   90.00
#
_symmetry.space_group_name_H-M   'P 1'
#
loop_
_entity.id
_entity.type
_entity.pdbx_description
1 polymer ?
#
loop_
_entity_poly.entity_id
_entity_poly.type
_entity_poly.pdbx_seq_one_letter_code
_entity_poly.pdbx_strand_id
1 'polypeptide(L)'
;FTESNSFLDEKYKGICMSSGLDMTPGKLIASHIWAYRDCPEELEFEPDNGLLLGENRDYLFDQGKISYNDQGEIIYMKLDGTIEISTKWIEYLKRDKINSSFLNQNRKRYLNIHRMTFNFEKQDANKLKKLKSELLMQLN
;
A
#
# COMPACT_ATOMS: atom_id res chain seq x y z
N PHE A 1 -2.60 12.38 6.11
CA PHE A 1 -1.35 11.71 6.50
C PHE A 1 -0.18 12.65 6.22
N THR A 2 -0.36 13.91 6.65
CA THR A 2 0.51 15.02 6.28
C THR A 2 1.96 14.86 6.75
N GLU A 3 2.17 14.44 7.99
CA GLU A 3 3.51 14.28 8.55
C GLU A 3 4.27 13.17 7.84
N SER A 4 3.62 12.04 7.62
CA SER A 4 4.23 10.91 6.92
C SER A 4 4.46 11.22 5.46
N ASN A 5 3.60 12.04 4.84
CA ASN A 5 3.79 12.45 3.45
C ASN A 5 5.09 13.22 3.28
N SER A 6 5.35 14.18 4.15
CA SER A 6 6.58 14.97 4.13
C SER A 6 7.81 14.09 4.31
N PHE A 7 7.76 13.17 5.28
CA PHE A 7 8.85 12.25 5.55
C PHE A 7 9.12 11.31 4.37
N LEU A 8 8.06 10.72 3.80
CA LEU A 8 8.20 9.80 2.69
C LEU A 8 8.72 10.52 1.43
N ASP A 9 8.23 11.72 1.16
CA ASP A 9 8.66 12.50 0.02
C ASP A 9 10.15 12.82 0.10
N GLU A 10 10.62 13.25 1.26
CA GLU A 10 12.03 13.53 1.50
C GLU A 10 12.88 12.26 1.36
N LYS A 11 12.46 11.18 2.01
CA LYS A 11 13.21 9.93 2.04
C LYS A 11 13.30 9.27 0.67
N TYR A 12 12.24 9.30 -0.11
CA TYR A 12 12.17 8.61 -1.41
C TYR A 12 12.25 9.54 -2.60
N LYS A 13 12.62 10.79 -2.37
CA LYS A 13 13.00 11.77 -3.41
C LYS A 13 11.93 12.02 -4.47
N GLY A 14 10.65 12.00 -4.06
CA GLY A 14 9.57 12.32 -4.98
C GLY A 14 9.31 11.27 -6.06
N ILE A 15 9.64 10.01 -5.81
CA ILE A 15 9.43 8.91 -6.75
C ILE A 15 8.20 8.11 -6.34
N CYS A 16 7.28 7.89 -7.27
CA CYS A 16 6.15 6.99 -7.07
C CYS A 16 6.68 5.56 -6.87
N MET A 17 6.36 4.96 -5.73
CA MET A 17 6.87 3.62 -5.40
C MET A 17 6.35 2.53 -6.32
N SER A 18 5.20 2.73 -6.95
CA SER A 18 4.59 1.75 -7.85
C SER A 18 5.13 1.88 -9.28
N SER A 19 5.06 3.08 -9.85
CA SER A 19 5.48 3.29 -11.25
C SER A 19 6.99 3.52 -11.40
N GLY A 20 7.66 3.93 -10.34
CA GLY A 20 9.09 4.27 -10.40
C GLY A 20 9.37 5.61 -11.06
N LEU A 21 8.35 6.38 -11.36
CA LEU A 21 8.50 7.66 -12.07
C LEU A 21 8.67 8.82 -11.09
N ASP A 22 9.54 9.76 -11.47
CA ASP A 22 9.66 11.03 -10.78
C ASP A 22 8.36 11.82 -10.97
N MET A 23 7.84 12.37 -9.90
CA MET A 23 6.59 13.13 -9.93
C MET A 23 6.82 14.53 -9.40
N THR A 24 6.12 15.49 -10.01
CA THR A 24 6.14 16.87 -9.53
C THR A 24 5.60 16.91 -8.09
N PRO A 25 6.21 17.71 -7.19
CA PRO A 25 5.68 17.91 -5.85
C PRO A 25 4.18 18.23 -5.89
N GLY A 26 3.40 17.60 -5.02
CA GLY A 26 1.95 17.74 -4.99
C GLY A 26 1.21 16.69 -5.83
N LYS A 27 1.92 15.91 -6.63
CA LYS A 27 1.34 14.80 -7.40
C LYS A 27 1.53 13.45 -6.74
N LEU A 28 2.27 13.41 -5.65
CA LEU A 28 2.48 12.20 -4.86
C LEU A 28 1.67 12.27 -3.58
N ILE A 29 1.12 11.15 -3.19
CA ILE A 29 0.30 11.02 -1.99
C ILE A 29 0.87 9.89 -1.16
N ALA A 30 1.00 10.10 0.15
CA ALA A 30 1.35 9.04 1.07
C ALA A 30 0.07 8.27 1.40
N SER A 31 -0.14 7.18 0.66
CA SER A 31 -1.31 6.32 0.85
C SER A 31 -1.15 5.49 2.12
N HIS A 32 -2.16 5.48 2.99
CA HIS A 32 -2.22 4.52 4.07
C HIS A 32 -2.41 3.11 3.50
N ILE A 33 -1.62 2.17 3.95
CA ILE A 33 -1.77 0.77 3.56
C ILE A 33 -2.87 0.13 4.41
N TRP A 34 -2.75 0.22 5.74
CA TRP A 34 -3.86 -0.09 6.65
C TRP A 34 -4.64 1.21 6.84
N ALA A 35 -5.88 1.23 6.36
CA ALA A 35 -6.69 2.44 6.28
C ALA A 35 -6.71 3.21 7.60
N TYR A 36 -6.57 4.52 7.51
CA TYR A 36 -6.53 5.42 8.67
C TYR A 36 -7.67 5.16 9.65
N ARG A 37 -8.89 4.98 9.14
CA ARG A 37 -10.08 4.75 9.98
C ARG A 37 -10.08 3.41 10.70
N ASP A 38 -9.30 2.44 10.23
CA ASP A 38 -9.33 1.06 10.72
C ASP A 38 -8.11 0.70 11.55
N CYS A 39 -7.00 1.42 11.38
CA CYS A 39 -5.75 1.05 12.05
C CYS A 39 -5.67 1.62 13.47
N PRO A 40 -4.91 0.97 14.35
CA PRO A 40 -4.66 1.52 15.68
C PRO A 40 -4.02 2.89 15.60
N GLU A 41 -4.37 3.77 16.55
CA GLU A 41 -3.85 5.13 16.61
C GLU A 41 -2.31 5.16 16.59
N GLU A 42 -1.67 4.23 17.28
CA GLU A 42 -0.21 4.16 17.36
C GLU A 42 0.46 3.90 16.02
N LEU A 43 -0.28 3.38 15.04
CA LEU A 43 0.26 3.03 13.72
C LEU A 43 -0.14 4.01 12.61
N GLU A 44 -0.95 5.02 12.93
CA GLU A 44 -1.50 5.95 11.92
C GLU A 44 -0.42 6.68 11.12
N PHE A 45 0.65 7.08 11.77
CA PHE A 45 1.72 7.86 11.14
C PHE A 45 3.03 7.09 11.03
N GLU A 46 2.97 5.78 11.21
CA GLU A 46 4.11 4.90 11.03
C GLU A 46 4.50 4.91 9.53
N PRO A 47 5.75 5.30 9.18
CA PRO A 47 6.14 5.41 7.76
C PRO A 47 5.94 4.14 6.94
N ASP A 48 6.11 2.97 7.56
CA ASP A 48 5.91 1.69 6.85
C ASP A 48 4.43 1.40 6.57
N ASN A 49 3.51 2.13 7.23
CA ASN A 49 2.08 2.10 6.90
C ASN A 49 1.75 3.06 5.76
N GLY A 50 2.72 3.42 4.98
CA GLY A 50 2.54 4.32 3.86
C GLY A 50 3.26 3.86 2.61
N LEU A 51 2.63 4.11 1.48
CA LEU A 51 3.25 4.02 0.17
C LEU A 51 3.16 5.39 -0.47
N LEU A 52 4.27 5.87 -1.03
CA LEU A 52 4.27 7.13 -1.76
C LEU A 52 3.86 6.82 -3.20
N LEU A 53 2.66 7.24 -3.58
CA LEU A 53 2.05 6.89 -4.87
C LEU A 53 1.59 8.14 -5.62
N GLY A 54 1.68 8.09 -6.95
CA GLY A 54 1.03 9.09 -7.80
C GLY A 54 -0.48 9.02 -7.60
N GLU A 55 -1.19 10.12 -7.93
CA GLU A 55 -2.63 10.28 -7.68
C GLU A 55 -3.48 9.09 -8.14
N ASN A 56 -3.21 8.60 -9.36
CA ASN A 56 -4.02 7.52 -9.92
C ASN A 56 -3.81 6.20 -9.19
N ARG A 57 -2.56 5.88 -8.86
CA ARG A 57 -2.26 4.66 -8.10
C ARG A 57 -2.81 4.76 -6.68
N ASP A 58 -2.69 5.95 -6.07
CA ASP A 58 -3.28 6.19 -4.75
C ASP A 58 -4.78 5.93 -4.75
N TYR A 59 -5.50 6.47 -5.72
CA TYR A 59 -6.95 6.28 -5.82
C TYR A 59 -7.31 4.80 -5.91
N LEU A 60 -6.66 4.08 -6.83
CA LEU A 60 -6.96 2.66 -7.05
C LEU A 60 -6.63 1.82 -5.81
N PHE A 61 -5.52 2.11 -5.16
CA PHE A 61 -5.08 1.41 -3.96
C PHE A 61 -6.00 1.70 -2.77
N ASP A 62 -6.32 2.97 -2.55
CA ASP A 62 -7.20 3.41 -1.46
C ASP A 62 -8.60 2.83 -1.59
N GLN A 63 -9.11 2.75 -2.82
CA GLN A 63 -10.43 2.16 -3.09
C GLN A 63 -10.41 0.63 -3.09
N GLY A 64 -9.25 0.02 -2.90
CA GLY A 64 -9.13 -1.43 -2.90
C GLY A 64 -9.33 -2.07 -4.27
N LYS A 65 -9.14 -1.32 -5.34
CA LYS A 65 -9.25 -1.84 -6.70
C LYS A 65 -7.97 -2.54 -7.15
N ILE A 66 -6.86 -2.18 -6.55
CA ILE A 66 -5.59 -2.88 -6.70
C ILE A 66 -4.97 -3.09 -5.32
N SER A 67 -4.04 -4.03 -5.25
CA SER A 67 -3.16 -4.20 -4.10
C SER A 67 -1.79 -4.66 -4.62
N TYR A 68 -0.91 -5.06 -3.72
CA TYR A 68 0.42 -5.54 -4.06
C TYR A 68 0.72 -6.81 -3.28
N ASN A 69 1.42 -7.75 -3.92
CA ASN A 69 1.90 -8.93 -3.22
C ASN A 69 3.23 -8.63 -2.49
N ASP A 70 3.79 -9.62 -1.82
CA ASP A 70 5.03 -9.44 -1.05
C ASP A 70 6.26 -9.21 -1.93
N GLN A 71 6.15 -9.47 -3.22
CA GLN A 71 7.20 -9.16 -4.20
C GLN A 71 7.02 -7.78 -4.83
N GLY A 72 5.97 -7.04 -4.43
CA GLY A 72 5.70 -5.71 -4.95
C GLY A 72 4.95 -5.68 -6.26
N GLU A 73 4.49 -6.82 -6.73
CA GLU A 73 3.73 -6.91 -7.98
C GLU A 73 2.27 -6.52 -7.74
N ILE A 74 1.66 -5.82 -8.71
CA ILE A 74 0.26 -5.42 -8.61
C ILE A 74 -0.65 -6.63 -8.71
N ILE A 75 -1.67 -6.62 -7.86
CA ILE A 75 -2.78 -7.57 -7.90
C ILE A 75 -4.05 -6.78 -8.17
N TYR A 76 -4.85 -7.20 -9.13
CA TYR A 76 -6.12 -6.54 -9.44
C TYR A 76 -7.30 -7.53 -9.50
N MET A 77 -7.05 -8.83 -9.47
CA MET A 77 -8.12 -9.82 -9.44
C MET A 77 -8.40 -10.23 -8.00
N LYS A 78 -9.66 -10.08 -7.59
CA LYS A 78 -10.12 -10.49 -6.26
C LYS A 78 -10.21 -12.01 -6.19
N LEU A 79 -10.37 -12.55 -4.97
CA LEU A 79 -10.53 -14.00 -4.75
C LEU A 79 -11.69 -14.60 -5.53
N ASP A 80 -12.78 -13.86 -5.68
CA ASP A 80 -13.97 -14.31 -6.42
C ASP A 80 -13.85 -14.12 -7.94
N GLY A 81 -12.70 -13.68 -8.42
CA GLY A 81 -12.46 -13.43 -9.83
C GLY A 81 -12.86 -12.03 -10.31
N THR A 82 -13.41 -11.21 -9.42
CA THR A 82 -13.83 -9.85 -9.77
C THR A 82 -12.62 -8.96 -10.09
N ILE A 83 -12.72 -8.18 -11.15
CA ILE A 83 -11.73 -7.16 -11.53
C ILE A 83 -12.47 -5.83 -11.61
N GLU A 84 -12.01 -4.84 -10.85
CA GLU A 84 -12.69 -3.55 -10.71
C GLU A 84 -12.02 -2.42 -11.48
N ILE A 85 -11.06 -2.74 -12.34
CA ILE A 85 -10.39 -1.76 -13.20
C ILE A 85 -10.58 -2.16 -14.65
N SER A 86 -10.50 -1.18 -15.56
CA SER A 86 -10.66 -1.42 -16.99
C SER A 86 -9.43 -2.12 -17.59
N THR A 87 -9.61 -2.75 -18.74
CA THR A 87 -8.50 -3.36 -19.47
C THR A 87 -7.43 -2.33 -19.82
N LYS A 88 -7.83 -1.10 -20.09
CA LYS A 88 -6.90 0.01 -20.33
C LYS A 88 -6.00 0.25 -19.13
N TRP A 89 -6.56 0.23 -17.92
CA TRP A 89 -5.80 0.40 -16.69
C TRP A 89 -4.89 -0.79 -16.42
N ILE A 90 -5.35 -2.02 -16.69
CA ILE A 90 -4.53 -3.23 -16.56
C ILE A 90 -3.28 -3.08 -17.42
N GLU A 91 -3.45 -2.68 -18.68
CA GLU A 91 -2.34 -2.46 -19.62
C GLU A 91 -1.40 -1.37 -19.13
N TYR A 92 -1.96 -0.28 -18.60
CA TYR A 92 -1.20 0.85 -18.09
C TYR A 92 -0.35 0.49 -16.88
N LEU A 93 -0.86 -0.40 -16.02
CA LEU A 93 -0.20 -0.77 -14.76
C LEU A 93 0.72 -1.98 -14.86
N LYS A 94 0.79 -2.63 -16.01
CA LYS A 94 1.49 -3.92 -16.12
C LYS A 94 2.99 -3.88 -15.80
N ARG A 95 3.61 -2.70 -15.87
CA ARG A 95 5.03 -2.53 -15.54
C ARG A 95 5.26 -2.03 -14.11
N ASP A 96 4.19 -1.74 -13.41
CA ASP A 96 4.31 -1.25 -12.04
C ASP A 96 4.82 -2.35 -11.13
N LYS A 97 5.79 -2.00 -10.31
CA LYS A 97 6.31 -2.93 -9.30
C LYS A 97 7.01 -2.12 -8.20
N ILE A 98 6.66 -2.40 -6.96
CA ILE A 98 7.36 -1.80 -5.83
C ILE A 98 8.74 -2.44 -5.73
N ASN A 99 9.79 -1.62 -5.72
CA ASN A 99 11.15 -2.10 -5.59
C ASN A 99 11.31 -2.82 -4.25
N SER A 100 12.03 -3.95 -4.25
CA SER A 100 12.25 -4.75 -3.05
C SER A 100 12.90 -3.96 -1.91
N SER A 101 13.65 -2.91 -2.22
CA SER A 101 14.26 -2.05 -1.20
C SER A 101 13.23 -1.32 -0.34
N PHE A 102 12.00 -1.17 -0.83
CA PHE A 102 10.90 -0.55 -0.08
C PHE A 102 10.06 -1.57 0.68
N LEU A 103 10.26 -2.86 0.42
CA LEU A 103 9.46 -3.94 0.98
C LEU A 103 10.11 -4.55 2.22
N ASN A 104 10.28 -3.73 3.26
CA ASN A 104 10.73 -4.24 4.54
C ASN A 104 9.63 -5.10 5.17
N GLN A 105 9.96 -5.79 6.25
CA GLN A 105 9.04 -6.74 6.88
C GLN A 105 7.75 -6.07 7.36
N ASN A 106 7.84 -4.85 7.91
CA ASN A 106 6.66 -4.15 8.38
C ASN A 106 5.73 -3.75 7.23
N ARG A 107 6.28 -3.22 6.14
CA ARG A 107 5.47 -2.84 4.99
C ARG A 107 4.78 -4.06 4.39
N LYS A 108 5.45 -5.22 4.36
CA LYS A 108 4.81 -6.47 3.94
C LYS A 108 3.64 -6.86 4.84
N ARG A 109 3.78 -6.66 6.15
CA ARG A 109 2.69 -6.92 7.11
C ARG A 109 1.49 -6.02 6.81
N TYR A 110 1.72 -4.74 6.58
CA TYR A 110 0.65 -3.81 6.22
C TYR A 110 -0.01 -4.20 4.89
N LEU A 111 0.77 -4.58 3.89
CA LEU A 111 0.24 -5.02 2.60
C LEU A 111 -0.62 -6.27 2.75
N ASN A 112 -0.23 -7.20 3.61
CA ASN A 112 -1.03 -8.38 3.90
C ASN A 112 -2.40 -7.99 4.46
N ILE A 113 -2.44 -7.01 5.36
CA ILE A 113 -3.70 -6.50 5.91
C ILE A 113 -4.56 -5.87 4.80
N HIS A 114 -3.95 -5.09 3.91
CA HIS A 114 -4.65 -4.48 2.78
C HIS A 114 -5.28 -5.54 1.88
N ARG A 115 -4.52 -6.58 1.53
CA ARG A 115 -5.03 -7.66 0.69
C ARG A 115 -6.23 -8.36 1.32
N MET A 116 -6.16 -8.63 2.62
CA MET A 116 -7.29 -9.25 3.33
C MET A 116 -8.50 -8.33 3.38
N THR A 117 -8.27 -7.04 3.65
CA THR A 117 -9.34 -6.05 3.76
C THR A 117 -10.16 -5.96 2.47
N PHE A 118 -9.50 -6.01 1.33
CA PHE A 118 -10.15 -5.82 0.03
C PHE A 118 -10.35 -7.12 -0.76
N ASN A 119 -10.29 -8.26 -0.11
CA ASN A 119 -10.60 -9.57 -0.69
C ASN A 119 -9.68 -10.00 -1.84
N PHE A 120 -8.42 -9.57 -1.78
CA PHE A 120 -7.37 -10.10 -2.65
C PHE A 120 -6.79 -11.39 -2.08
N GLU A 121 -6.97 -11.61 -0.80
CA GLU A 121 -6.66 -12.88 -0.15
C GLU A 121 -7.71 -13.15 0.93
N LYS A 122 -7.76 -14.41 1.38
CA LYS A 122 -8.76 -14.85 2.34
C LYS A 122 -8.63 -14.09 3.65
N GLN A 123 -9.76 -13.59 4.15
CA GLN A 123 -9.82 -12.94 5.45
C GLN A 123 -9.56 -13.97 6.56
N ASP A 124 -8.69 -13.59 7.50
CA ASP A 124 -8.30 -14.45 8.59
C ASP A 124 -8.12 -13.57 9.84
N ALA A 125 -9.10 -13.63 10.74
CA ALA A 125 -9.11 -12.81 11.95
C ALA A 125 -7.92 -13.10 12.86
N ASN A 126 -7.48 -14.35 12.94
CA ASN A 126 -6.32 -14.72 13.76
C ASN A 126 -5.04 -14.17 13.17
N LYS A 127 -4.90 -14.23 11.84
CA LYS A 127 -3.75 -13.67 11.14
C LYS A 127 -3.70 -12.16 11.31
N LEU A 128 -4.83 -11.48 11.18
CA LEU A 128 -4.91 -10.03 11.38
C LEU A 128 -4.46 -9.65 12.80
N LYS A 129 -4.93 -10.39 13.78
CA LYS A 129 -4.56 -10.16 15.19
C LYS A 129 -3.04 -10.33 15.39
N LYS A 130 -2.46 -11.34 14.79
CA LYS A 130 -1.03 -11.61 14.85
C LYS A 130 -0.23 -10.47 14.19
N LEU A 131 -0.64 -10.05 12.98
CA LEU A 131 0.02 -8.97 12.25
C LEU A 131 -0.03 -7.66 13.04
N LYS A 132 -1.19 -7.35 13.62
CA LYS A 132 -1.37 -6.16 14.46
C LYS A 132 -0.40 -6.19 15.64
N SER A 133 -0.33 -7.33 16.33
CA SER A 133 0.57 -7.50 17.47
C SER A 133 2.03 -7.31 17.05
N GLU A 134 2.44 -7.91 15.95
CA GLU A 134 3.81 -7.78 15.45
C GLU A 134 4.15 -6.33 15.10
N LEU A 135 3.22 -5.61 14.47
CA LEU A 135 3.42 -4.21 14.12
C LEU A 135 3.55 -3.33 15.37
N LEU A 136 2.70 -3.55 16.37
CA LEU A 136 2.77 -2.79 17.61
C LEU A 136 4.06 -3.07 18.37
N MET A 137 4.58 -4.30 18.33
CA MET A 137 5.83 -4.66 18.97
C MET A 137 7.06 -4.00 18.34
N GLN A 138 6.96 -3.52 17.11
CA GLN A 138 8.06 -2.82 16.44
C GLN A 138 8.17 -1.35 16.86
N LEU A 139 7.19 -0.83 17.57
CA LEU A 139 7.21 0.54 18.08
C LEU A 139 8.08 0.63 19.32
N ASN A 140 8.83 1.70 19.43
CA ASN A 140 9.67 1.95 20.59
C ASN A 140 9.12 3.07 21.45
#